data_522595634854b0010d131b49a1b9de7f
#
_entry.id   522595634854b0010d131b49a1b9de7f
#
_cell.length_a   1.000
_cell.length_b   1.000
_cell.length_c   1.000
_cell.angle_alpha   90.00
_cell.angle_beta   90.00
_cell.angle_gamma   90.00
#
_symmetry.space_group_name_H-M   'P 1'
#
loop_
_entity.id
_entity.type
_entity.pdbx_description
1 polymer ?
#
loop_
_entity_poly.entity_id
_entity_poly.type
_entity_poly.pdbx_seq_one_letter_code
_entity_poly.pdbx_strand_id
1 'polypeptide(L)'
;MIQTPKKIWITAFIFAFFTLLCDGADLGFLALSLTSLKAEFHLSGVQAGTLGSLTLLGSAVGGLVGGWACDRFGRVRVIVFFIAFSSVLTCALGFTHSYMQFAILRTVGAMGLGALYIACNILMSEMVPTKHRSTVLATLMTGYTLGSLLATLLAGHIIPEHGWRFLYWLAITPIILSVLMHFIVPEPESWKKARQLKVIATPQNAQPVKRQNPYWEILKDKKHGTMFVLWILSTGALQFGYYGVSNWLPAYLESDLGIKFKEMAMYMVGTFLIMMFAKIIAGIIADKLGRRAVFAFGTIGTALFIPVIVYLNTPANILWLMLFFGFLYGIPYAINATYMTESFPTSIRGSAVGGAYNIGKVLSIFSPLTIGYLSQHGSIGLGLLVMAGAYFICGVIPLLFIKD
;
A
#
# COMPACT_ATOMS: atom_id res chain seq x y z
N MET A 1 -8.79 -12.27 28.45
CA MET A 1 -8.84 -12.32 26.97
C MET A 1 -9.27 -13.71 26.55
N ILE A 2 -10.32 -13.82 25.71
CA ILE A 2 -10.75 -15.12 25.18
C ILE A 2 -9.78 -15.46 24.07
N GLN A 3 -9.04 -16.55 24.25
CA GLN A 3 -8.14 -17.02 23.21
C GLN A 3 -8.97 -17.70 22.11
N THR A 4 -8.89 -17.14 20.90
CA THR A 4 -9.46 -17.79 19.71
C THR A 4 -8.72 -19.11 19.48
N PRO A 5 -9.43 -20.25 19.25
CA PRO A 5 -8.78 -21.50 18.97
C PRO A 5 -7.76 -21.39 17.82
N LYS A 6 -6.60 -22.03 17.97
CA LYS A 6 -5.49 -21.92 17.01
C LYS A 6 -5.91 -22.21 15.58
N LYS A 7 -6.75 -23.20 15.36
CA LYS A 7 -7.27 -23.56 14.04
C LYS A 7 -8.06 -22.43 13.37
N ILE A 8 -8.85 -21.68 14.14
CA ILE A 8 -9.72 -20.62 13.61
C ILE A 8 -8.92 -19.40 13.16
N TRP A 9 -7.97 -18.92 13.97
CA TRP A 9 -7.20 -17.75 13.59
C TRP A 9 -6.21 -18.04 12.45
N ILE A 10 -5.68 -19.26 12.34
CA ILE A 10 -4.84 -19.68 11.20
C ILE A 10 -5.68 -19.69 9.91
N THR A 11 -6.88 -20.24 9.94
CA THR A 11 -7.79 -20.21 8.79
C THR A 11 -8.12 -18.79 8.38
N ALA A 12 -8.47 -17.92 9.34
CA ALA A 12 -8.71 -16.52 9.06
C ALA A 12 -7.48 -15.80 8.48
N PHE A 13 -6.27 -16.14 8.95
CA PHE A 13 -5.02 -15.63 8.41
C PHE A 13 -4.82 -16.02 6.95
N ILE A 14 -5.07 -17.26 6.59
CA ILE A 14 -4.94 -17.75 5.21
C ILE A 14 -5.86 -16.93 4.28
N PHE A 15 -7.13 -16.76 4.66
CA PHE A 15 -8.06 -15.96 3.87
C PHE A 15 -7.66 -14.48 3.78
N ALA A 16 -7.27 -13.87 4.90
CA ALA A 16 -6.81 -12.48 4.92
C ALA A 16 -5.52 -12.28 4.10
N PHE A 17 -4.61 -13.25 4.12
CA PHE A 17 -3.38 -13.24 3.34
C PHE A 17 -3.66 -13.28 1.83
N PHE A 18 -4.52 -14.19 1.38
CA PHE A 18 -4.94 -14.25 -0.02
C PHE A 18 -5.76 -13.02 -0.44
N THR A 19 -6.53 -12.44 0.48
CA THR A 19 -7.22 -11.16 0.24
C THR A 19 -6.22 -10.04 -0.06
N LEU A 20 -5.18 -9.89 0.77
CA LEU A 20 -4.14 -8.87 0.51
C LEU A 20 -3.26 -9.19 -0.68
N LEU A 21 -3.09 -10.47 -1.03
CA LEU A 21 -2.44 -10.87 -2.28
C LEU A 21 -3.25 -10.39 -3.49
N CYS A 22 -4.55 -10.58 -3.50
CA CYS A 22 -5.42 -10.08 -4.56
C CYS A 22 -5.45 -8.55 -4.62
N ASP A 23 -5.44 -7.87 -3.46
CA ASP A 23 -5.36 -6.42 -3.35
C ASP A 23 -4.05 -5.87 -3.96
N GLY A 24 -2.91 -6.47 -3.60
CA GLY A 24 -1.61 -6.10 -4.17
C GLY A 24 -1.51 -6.36 -5.68
N ALA A 25 -2.14 -7.42 -6.17
CA ALA A 25 -2.21 -7.73 -7.60
C ALA A 25 -3.05 -6.69 -8.36
N ASP A 26 -4.22 -6.34 -7.85
CA ASP A 26 -5.12 -5.37 -8.46
C ASP A 26 -4.47 -3.98 -8.59
N LEU A 27 -3.79 -3.50 -7.55
CA LEU A 27 -3.05 -2.23 -7.65
C LEU A 27 -1.93 -2.29 -8.68
N GLY A 28 -1.27 -3.44 -8.82
CA GLY A 28 -0.24 -3.66 -9.85
C GLY A 28 -0.79 -3.62 -11.28
N PHE A 29 -2.02 -4.04 -11.51
CA PHE A 29 -2.62 -4.10 -12.85
C PHE A 29 -2.63 -2.73 -13.53
N LEU A 30 -2.96 -1.65 -12.83
CA LEU A 30 -2.95 -0.31 -13.40
C LEU A 30 -1.56 0.10 -13.88
N ALA A 31 -0.54 -0.09 -13.05
CA ALA A 31 0.83 0.29 -13.39
C ALA A 31 1.36 -0.48 -14.60
N LEU A 32 1.05 -1.79 -14.67
CA LEU A 32 1.51 -2.68 -15.75
C LEU A 32 0.73 -2.49 -17.06
N SER A 33 -0.52 -2.06 -16.99
CA SER A 33 -1.33 -1.78 -18.18
C SER A 33 -1.29 -0.32 -18.63
N LEU A 34 -0.58 0.56 -17.92
CA LEU A 34 -0.65 2.01 -18.14
C LEU A 34 -0.24 2.42 -19.55
N THR A 35 0.81 1.82 -20.10
CA THR A 35 1.28 2.08 -21.47
C THR A 35 0.21 1.67 -22.50
N SER A 36 -0.37 0.49 -22.34
CA SER A 36 -1.44 0.00 -23.21
C SER A 36 -2.70 0.88 -23.15
N LEU A 37 -3.09 1.33 -21.92
CA LEU A 37 -4.20 2.24 -21.73
C LEU A 37 -3.94 3.62 -22.35
N LYS A 38 -2.71 4.13 -22.23
CA LYS A 38 -2.32 5.39 -22.90
C LYS A 38 -2.43 5.28 -24.42
N ALA A 39 -1.97 4.19 -24.99
CA ALA A 39 -2.02 3.97 -26.42
C ALA A 39 -3.48 3.84 -26.92
N GLU A 40 -4.31 3.07 -26.24
CA GLU A 40 -5.67 2.77 -26.70
C GLU A 40 -6.65 3.94 -26.49
N PHE A 41 -6.59 4.61 -25.34
CA PHE A 41 -7.47 5.75 -25.04
C PHE A 41 -6.86 7.09 -25.42
N HIS A 42 -5.69 7.12 -26.07
CA HIS A 42 -4.96 8.33 -26.46
C HIS A 42 -4.74 9.28 -25.28
N LEU A 43 -4.34 8.74 -24.12
CA LEU A 43 -4.23 9.52 -22.89
C LEU A 43 -3.00 10.43 -22.90
N SER A 44 -3.21 11.66 -22.46
CA SER A 44 -2.11 12.53 -22.07
C SER A 44 -1.40 12.00 -20.81
N GLY A 45 -0.18 12.46 -20.55
CA GLY A 45 0.56 12.12 -19.33
C GLY A 45 -0.24 12.48 -18.06
N VAL A 46 -0.91 13.64 -18.08
CA VAL A 46 -1.77 14.10 -16.97
C VAL A 46 -2.95 13.15 -16.75
N GLN A 47 -3.63 12.73 -17.80
CA GLN A 47 -4.75 11.77 -17.68
C GLN A 47 -4.28 10.42 -17.15
N ALA A 48 -3.15 9.91 -17.61
CA ALA A 48 -2.56 8.68 -17.10
C ALA A 48 -2.18 8.79 -15.61
N GLY A 49 -1.56 9.89 -15.19
CA GLY A 49 -1.26 10.17 -13.79
C GLY A 49 -2.52 10.31 -12.92
N THR A 50 -3.58 10.91 -13.48
CA THR A 50 -4.87 11.06 -12.79
C THR A 50 -5.50 9.71 -12.46
N LEU A 51 -5.36 8.67 -13.29
CA LEU A 51 -5.84 7.32 -12.97
C LEU A 51 -5.20 6.77 -11.69
N GLY A 52 -3.88 6.93 -11.55
CA GLY A 52 -3.16 6.55 -10.33
C GLY A 52 -3.64 7.34 -9.11
N SER A 53 -3.76 8.66 -9.24
CA SER A 53 -4.23 9.56 -8.17
C SER A 53 -5.65 9.26 -7.73
N LEU A 54 -6.57 9.01 -8.66
CA LEU A 54 -7.95 8.62 -8.38
C LEU A 54 -8.03 7.25 -7.71
N THR A 55 -7.15 6.31 -8.08
CA THR A 55 -7.05 5.01 -7.40
C THR A 55 -6.66 5.20 -5.92
N LEU A 56 -5.67 6.04 -5.64
CA LEU A 56 -5.24 6.33 -4.26
C LEU A 56 -6.31 7.08 -3.47
N LEU A 57 -7.02 8.02 -4.10
CA LEU A 57 -8.15 8.73 -3.48
C LEU A 57 -9.27 7.75 -3.13
N GLY A 58 -9.67 6.90 -4.07
CA GLY A 58 -10.66 5.86 -3.84
C GLY A 58 -10.26 4.94 -2.67
N SER A 59 -9.01 4.47 -2.66
CA SER A 59 -8.48 3.64 -1.58
C SER A 59 -8.48 4.36 -0.22
N ALA A 60 -8.17 5.66 -0.17
CA ALA A 60 -8.21 6.44 1.07
C ALA A 60 -9.63 6.56 1.62
N VAL A 61 -10.61 6.90 0.78
CA VAL A 61 -12.03 6.94 1.15
C VAL A 61 -12.51 5.56 1.58
N GLY A 62 -12.16 4.52 0.83
CA GLY A 62 -12.49 3.14 1.14
C GLY A 62 -11.95 2.67 2.48
N GLY A 63 -10.74 3.06 2.84
CA GLY A 63 -10.16 2.76 4.16
C GLY A 63 -10.97 3.35 5.31
N LEU A 64 -11.45 4.59 5.18
CA LEU A 64 -12.32 5.24 6.17
C LEU A 64 -13.67 4.53 6.27
N VAL A 65 -14.31 4.28 5.13
CA VAL A 65 -15.60 3.57 5.04
C VAL A 65 -15.47 2.14 5.58
N GLY A 66 -14.40 1.44 5.22
CA GLY A 66 -14.12 0.07 5.64
C GLY A 66 -13.94 -0.04 7.16
N GLY A 67 -13.20 0.87 7.78
CA GLY A 67 -13.04 0.93 9.24
C GLY A 67 -14.37 1.10 9.95
N TRP A 68 -15.19 2.07 9.52
CA TRP A 68 -16.53 2.29 10.06
C TRP A 68 -17.45 1.07 9.85
N ALA A 69 -17.42 0.49 8.66
CA ALA A 69 -18.23 -0.67 8.31
C ALA A 69 -17.84 -1.90 9.17
N CYS A 70 -16.55 -2.13 9.42
CA CYS A 70 -16.06 -3.19 10.29
C CYS A 70 -16.68 -3.12 11.70
N ASP A 71 -16.77 -1.93 12.27
CA ASP A 71 -17.35 -1.74 13.60
C ASP A 71 -18.86 -1.98 13.63
N ARG A 72 -19.54 -1.66 12.53
CA ARG A 72 -21.01 -1.76 12.44
C ARG A 72 -21.50 -3.14 11.99
N PHE A 73 -20.89 -3.72 10.96
CA PHE A 73 -21.41 -4.92 10.29
C PHE A 73 -20.61 -6.19 10.60
N GLY A 74 -19.39 -6.06 11.09
CA GLY A 74 -18.47 -7.18 11.36
C GLY A 74 -17.28 -7.17 10.42
N ARG A 75 -16.19 -7.81 10.87
CA ARG A 75 -14.91 -7.78 10.15
C ARG A 75 -14.95 -8.68 8.91
N VAL A 76 -15.40 -9.91 9.11
CA VAL A 76 -15.47 -10.92 8.04
C VAL A 76 -16.46 -10.52 6.97
N ARG A 77 -17.66 -10.07 7.37
CA ARG A 77 -18.70 -9.63 6.42
C ARG A 77 -18.24 -8.48 5.55
N VAL A 78 -17.51 -7.53 6.14
CA VAL A 78 -16.96 -6.38 5.42
C VAL A 78 -15.89 -6.83 4.42
N ILE A 79 -14.98 -7.73 4.81
CA ILE A 79 -13.97 -8.29 3.91
C ILE A 79 -14.66 -9.02 2.73
N VAL A 80 -15.61 -9.92 3.04
CA VAL A 80 -16.36 -10.67 2.03
C VAL A 80 -17.04 -9.74 1.02
N PHE A 81 -17.73 -8.71 1.52
CA PHE A 81 -18.40 -7.72 0.66
C PHE A 81 -17.40 -6.97 -0.23
N PHE A 82 -16.33 -6.45 0.34
CA PHE A 82 -15.40 -5.62 -0.42
C PHE A 82 -14.49 -6.44 -1.37
N ILE A 83 -14.22 -7.72 -1.09
CA ILE A 83 -13.58 -8.62 -2.08
C ILE A 83 -14.50 -8.74 -3.31
N ALA A 84 -15.77 -9.10 -3.11
CA ALA A 84 -16.72 -9.23 -4.21
C ALA A 84 -16.90 -7.92 -4.96
N PHE A 85 -17.08 -6.81 -4.24
CA PHE A 85 -17.24 -5.47 -4.78
C PHE A 85 -16.06 -5.04 -5.65
N SER A 86 -14.83 -5.11 -5.13
CA SER A 86 -13.64 -4.74 -5.89
C SER A 86 -13.43 -5.67 -7.08
N SER A 87 -13.60 -6.99 -6.91
CA SER A 87 -13.43 -7.96 -8.00
C SER A 87 -14.39 -7.71 -9.17
N VAL A 88 -15.67 -7.43 -8.89
CA VAL A 88 -16.65 -7.11 -9.95
C VAL A 88 -16.27 -5.82 -10.66
N LEU A 89 -15.93 -4.76 -9.92
CA LEU A 89 -15.61 -3.47 -10.53
C LEU A 89 -14.26 -3.51 -11.28
N THR A 90 -13.27 -4.23 -10.78
CA THR A 90 -12.01 -4.42 -11.50
C THR A 90 -12.20 -5.27 -12.76
N CYS A 91 -13.02 -6.32 -12.71
CA CYS A 91 -13.38 -7.08 -13.90
C CYS A 91 -14.12 -6.18 -14.92
N ALA A 92 -15.02 -5.31 -14.47
CA ALA A 92 -15.75 -4.39 -15.31
C ALA A 92 -14.85 -3.39 -16.07
N LEU A 93 -13.64 -3.09 -15.55
CA LEU A 93 -12.65 -2.26 -16.25
C LEU A 93 -12.25 -2.86 -17.61
N GLY A 94 -12.20 -4.19 -17.73
CA GLY A 94 -11.92 -4.87 -18.98
C GLY A 94 -12.97 -4.66 -20.09
N PHE A 95 -14.14 -4.13 -19.76
CA PHE A 95 -15.23 -3.82 -20.71
C PHE A 95 -15.34 -2.33 -21.02
N THR A 96 -14.43 -1.50 -20.52
CA THR A 96 -14.46 -0.06 -20.77
C THR A 96 -13.94 0.30 -22.16
N HIS A 97 -14.54 1.34 -22.75
CA HIS A 97 -14.17 1.85 -24.07
C HIS A 97 -13.78 3.33 -24.04
N SER A 98 -13.77 3.97 -22.86
CA SER A 98 -13.37 5.36 -22.70
C SER A 98 -12.62 5.59 -21.39
N TYR A 99 -11.77 6.62 -21.40
CA TYR A 99 -11.06 7.10 -20.21
C TYR A 99 -11.99 7.36 -19.02
N MET A 100 -13.12 8.03 -19.25
CA MET A 100 -14.04 8.41 -18.17
C MET A 100 -14.68 7.18 -17.50
N GLN A 101 -15.11 6.19 -18.31
CA GLN A 101 -15.63 4.92 -17.78
C GLN A 101 -14.58 4.22 -16.93
N PHE A 102 -13.35 4.12 -17.44
CA PHE A 102 -12.26 3.50 -16.72
C PHE A 102 -11.94 4.24 -15.40
N ALA A 103 -11.82 5.57 -15.46
CA ALA A 103 -11.49 6.40 -14.29
C ALA A 103 -12.55 6.27 -13.18
N ILE A 104 -13.84 6.33 -13.51
CA ILE A 104 -14.93 6.19 -12.54
C ILE A 104 -14.91 4.80 -11.91
N LEU A 105 -14.93 3.74 -12.73
CA LEU A 105 -14.92 2.37 -12.22
C LEU A 105 -13.66 2.07 -11.39
N ARG A 106 -12.50 2.57 -11.81
CA ARG A 106 -11.24 2.40 -11.08
C ARG A 106 -11.29 3.10 -9.72
N THR A 107 -11.80 4.33 -9.67
CA THR A 107 -11.92 5.08 -8.42
C THR A 107 -12.85 4.38 -7.42
N VAL A 108 -14.03 3.97 -7.90
CA VAL A 108 -15.02 3.28 -7.06
C VAL A 108 -14.54 1.90 -6.64
N GLY A 109 -13.93 1.12 -7.55
CA GLY A 109 -13.34 -0.19 -7.24
C GLY A 109 -12.21 -0.11 -6.21
N ALA A 110 -11.38 0.93 -6.30
CA ALA A 110 -10.30 1.18 -5.35
C ALA A 110 -10.79 1.47 -3.92
N MET A 111 -12.04 1.90 -3.73
CA MET A 111 -12.61 1.98 -2.37
C MET A 111 -12.66 0.60 -1.71
N GLY A 112 -12.94 -0.46 -2.49
CA GLY A 112 -12.88 -1.83 -1.98
C GLY A 112 -11.48 -2.20 -1.49
N LEU A 113 -10.45 -1.89 -2.26
CA LEU A 113 -9.06 -2.19 -1.93
C LEU A 113 -8.63 -1.51 -0.62
N GLY A 114 -8.94 -0.22 -0.46
CA GLY A 114 -8.64 0.50 0.78
C GLY A 114 -9.35 -0.08 2.02
N ALA A 115 -10.60 -0.49 1.86
CA ALA A 115 -11.38 -1.13 2.91
C ALA A 115 -10.81 -2.49 3.30
N LEU A 116 -10.38 -3.32 2.33
CA LEU A 116 -9.80 -4.63 2.56
C LEU A 116 -8.52 -4.57 3.39
N TYR A 117 -7.62 -3.64 3.06
CA TYR A 117 -6.38 -3.45 3.82
C TYR A 117 -6.65 -3.20 5.31
N ILE A 118 -7.58 -2.30 5.62
CA ILE A 118 -7.94 -1.98 7.01
C ILE A 118 -8.65 -3.15 7.70
N ALA A 119 -9.63 -3.75 7.03
CA ALA A 119 -10.45 -4.82 7.59
C ALA A 119 -9.63 -6.08 7.90
N CYS A 120 -8.69 -6.49 7.02
CA CYS A 120 -7.80 -7.62 7.27
C CYS A 120 -6.86 -7.38 8.46
N ASN A 121 -6.33 -6.16 8.59
CA ASN A 121 -5.50 -5.80 9.75
C ASN A 121 -6.29 -5.83 11.06
N ILE A 122 -7.52 -5.28 11.08
CA ILE A 122 -8.40 -5.32 12.26
C ILE A 122 -8.72 -6.78 12.60
N LEU A 123 -9.17 -7.58 11.64
CA LEU A 123 -9.51 -8.99 11.85
C LEU A 123 -8.35 -9.76 12.50
N MET A 124 -7.14 -9.62 11.96
CA MET A 124 -5.97 -10.33 12.48
C MET A 124 -5.54 -9.78 13.84
N SER A 125 -5.62 -8.48 14.08
CA SER A 125 -5.28 -7.90 15.39
C SER A 125 -6.19 -8.38 16.51
N GLU A 126 -7.45 -8.72 16.21
CA GLU A 126 -8.43 -9.23 17.16
C GLU A 126 -8.37 -10.75 17.38
N MET A 127 -8.05 -11.51 16.33
CA MET A 127 -8.08 -12.98 16.40
C MET A 127 -6.75 -13.60 16.84
N VAL A 128 -5.62 -12.95 16.55
CA VAL A 128 -4.29 -13.50 16.85
C VAL A 128 -3.90 -13.25 18.30
N PRO A 129 -3.38 -14.28 19.01
CA PRO A 129 -2.84 -14.11 20.34
C PRO A 129 -1.74 -13.03 20.40
N THR A 130 -1.73 -12.22 21.47
CA THR A 130 -0.79 -11.09 21.64
C THR A 130 0.67 -11.48 21.44
N LYS A 131 1.06 -12.69 21.87
CA LYS A 131 2.43 -13.23 21.73
C LYS A 131 2.92 -13.30 20.28
N HIS A 132 2.03 -13.55 19.31
CA HIS A 132 2.37 -13.76 17.91
C HIS A 132 1.86 -12.66 16.98
N ARG A 133 1.19 -11.64 17.53
CA ARG A 133 0.46 -10.64 16.75
C ARG A 133 1.35 -9.87 15.78
N SER A 134 2.48 -9.36 16.24
CA SER A 134 3.40 -8.58 15.40
C SER A 134 3.94 -9.39 14.24
N THR A 135 4.38 -10.62 14.49
CA THR A 135 4.89 -11.52 13.45
C THR A 135 3.82 -11.85 12.42
N VAL A 136 2.59 -12.17 12.89
CA VAL A 136 1.49 -12.54 11.99
C VAL A 136 1.05 -11.34 11.13
N LEU A 137 0.97 -10.14 11.71
CA LEU A 137 0.65 -8.93 10.93
C LEU A 137 1.75 -8.58 9.93
N ALA A 138 3.02 -8.72 10.29
CA ALA A 138 4.13 -8.52 9.36
C ALA A 138 4.08 -9.53 8.20
N THR A 139 3.82 -10.81 8.51
CA THR A 139 3.66 -11.86 7.49
C THR A 139 2.44 -11.58 6.60
N LEU A 140 1.35 -11.10 7.18
CA LEU A 140 0.16 -10.71 6.42
C LEU A 140 0.48 -9.67 5.33
N MET A 141 1.32 -8.69 5.66
CA MET A 141 1.74 -7.64 4.72
C MET A 141 2.60 -8.16 3.56
N THR A 142 3.26 -9.32 3.71
CA THR A 142 3.99 -9.92 2.58
C THR A 142 3.04 -10.41 1.48
N GLY A 143 1.79 -10.72 1.80
CA GLY A 143 0.76 -11.06 0.83
C GLY A 143 0.59 -9.97 -0.23
N TYR A 144 0.56 -8.71 0.17
CA TYR A 144 0.48 -7.58 -0.76
C TYR A 144 1.67 -7.54 -1.75
N THR A 145 2.89 -7.73 -1.25
CA THR A 145 4.09 -7.73 -2.11
C THR A 145 4.11 -8.93 -3.07
N LEU A 146 3.69 -10.11 -2.57
CA LEU A 146 3.53 -11.29 -3.42
C LEU A 146 2.43 -11.12 -4.47
N GLY A 147 1.37 -10.39 -4.13
CA GLY A 147 0.32 -10.02 -5.09
C GLY A 147 0.86 -9.16 -6.24
N SER A 148 1.66 -8.15 -5.94
CA SER A 148 2.29 -7.31 -6.96
C SER A 148 3.27 -8.12 -7.83
N LEU A 149 4.02 -9.04 -7.24
CA LEU A 149 4.89 -9.97 -7.98
C LEU A 149 4.06 -10.88 -8.90
N LEU A 150 2.98 -11.47 -8.40
CA LEU A 150 2.09 -12.32 -9.20
C LEU A 150 1.45 -11.54 -10.35
N ALA A 151 0.99 -10.32 -10.08
CA ALA A 151 0.45 -9.42 -11.12
C ALA A 151 1.47 -9.20 -12.23
N THR A 152 2.73 -8.98 -11.87
CA THR A 152 3.80 -8.75 -12.85
C THR A 152 4.08 -9.99 -13.69
N LEU A 153 4.10 -11.19 -13.08
CA LEU A 153 4.24 -12.45 -13.79
C LEU A 153 3.07 -12.69 -14.75
N LEU A 154 1.84 -12.50 -14.29
CA LEU A 154 0.64 -12.65 -15.10
C LEU A 154 0.62 -11.64 -16.25
N ALA A 155 0.87 -10.37 -15.97
CA ALA A 155 0.89 -9.31 -16.98
C ALA A 155 1.97 -9.58 -18.05
N GLY A 156 3.17 -10.00 -17.64
CA GLY A 156 4.28 -10.31 -18.55
C GLY A 156 3.94 -11.40 -19.58
N HIS A 157 3.01 -12.29 -19.25
CA HIS A 157 2.53 -13.35 -20.12
C HIS A 157 1.26 -12.96 -20.87
N ILE A 158 0.31 -12.35 -20.19
CA ILE A 158 -1.04 -12.10 -20.70
C ILE A 158 -1.08 -10.88 -21.62
N ILE A 159 -0.47 -9.76 -21.24
CA ILE A 159 -0.62 -8.51 -22.00
C ILE A 159 -0.09 -8.63 -23.42
N PRO A 160 1.09 -9.24 -23.69
CA PRO A 160 1.60 -9.37 -25.04
C PRO A 160 0.76 -10.26 -25.95
N GLU A 161 0.07 -11.27 -25.39
CA GLU A 161 -0.67 -12.28 -26.17
C GLU A 161 -2.17 -11.99 -26.26
N HIS A 162 -2.77 -11.50 -25.17
CA HIS A 162 -4.22 -11.35 -25.02
C HIS A 162 -4.66 -9.91 -24.75
N GLY A 163 -3.70 -8.98 -24.59
CA GLY A 163 -3.98 -7.58 -24.27
C GLY A 163 -4.32 -7.35 -22.78
N TRP A 164 -4.34 -6.09 -22.39
CA TRP A 164 -4.55 -5.66 -21.00
C TRP A 164 -5.93 -6.00 -20.45
N ARG A 165 -6.98 -6.06 -21.29
CA ARG A 165 -8.35 -6.36 -20.88
C ARG A 165 -8.48 -7.73 -20.22
N PHE A 166 -7.80 -8.73 -20.77
CA PHE A 166 -7.83 -10.08 -20.25
C PHE A 166 -7.30 -10.15 -18.81
N LEU A 167 -6.29 -9.33 -18.48
CA LEU A 167 -5.75 -9.23 -17.13
C LEU A 167 -6.82 -8.73 -16.13
N TYR A 168 -7.65 -7.76 -16.54
CA TYR A 168 -8.75 -7.26 -15.70
C TYR A 168 -9.90 -8.25 -15.58
N TRP A 169 -10.19 -9.04 -16.61
CA TRP A 169 -11.22 -10.08 -16.51
C TRP A 169 -10.85 -11.16 -15.49
N LEU A 170 -9.58 -11.48 -15.33
CA LEU A 170 -9.12 -12.42 -14.29
C LEU A 170 -9.37 -11.90 -12.87
N ALA A 171 -9.55 -10.61 -12.68
CA ALA A 171 -9.85 -10.02 -11.38
C ALA A 171 -11.23 -10.43 -10.82
N ILE A 172 -12.03 -11.19 -11.56
CA ILE A 172 -13.26 -11.80 -11.05
C ILE A 172 -12.99 -12.99 -10.12
N THR A 173 -11.83 -13.64 -10.28
CA THR A 173 -11.51 -14.89 -9.56
C THR A 173 -11.51 -14.78 -8.03
N PRO A 174 -11.12 -13.65 -7.38
CA PRO A 174 -11.20 -13.50 -5.93
C PRO A 174 -12.62 -13.60 -5.35
N ILE A 175 -13.67 -13.53 -6.16
CA ILE A 175 -15.05 -13.79 -5.70
C ILE A 175 -15.16 -15.19 -5.07
N ILE A 176 -14.43 -16.19 -5.60
CA ILE A 176 -14.40 -17.53 -5.03
C ILE A 176 -13.88 -17.47 -3.58
N LEU A 177 -12.83 -16.67 -3.35
CA LEU A 177 -12.28 -16.47 -2.01
C LEU A 177 -13.30 -15.80 -1.08
N SER A 178 -14.05 -14.82 -1.58
CA SER A 178 -15.13 -14.14 -0.86
C SER A 178 -16.20 -15.14 -0.40
N VAL A 179 -16.70 -15.97 -1.31
CA VAL A 179 -17.72 -16.99 -1.03
C VAL A 179 -17.21 -18.00 0.01
N LEU A 180 -16.02 -18.55 -0.18
CA LEU A 180 -15.43 -19.50 0.76
C LEU A 180 -15.21 -18.90 2.14
N MET A 181 -14.71 -17.67 2.22
CA MET A 181 -14.50 -16.95 3.49
C MET A 181 -15.81 -16.75 4.25
N HIS A 182 -16.89 -16.44 3.55
CA HIS A 182 -18.22 -16.25 4.16
C HIS A 182 -18.70 -17.45 4.97
N PHE A 183 -18.46 -18.66 4.46
CA PHE A 183 -18.91 -19.90 5.10
C PHE A 183 -17.91 -20.48 6.11
N ILE A 184 -16.61 -20.19 5.96
CA ILE A 184 -15.55 -20.86 6.73
C ILE A 184 -15.07 -20.02 7.91
N VAL A 185 -14.99 -18.67 7.77
CA VAL A 185 -14.39 -17.81 8.79
C VAL A 185 -15.47 -17.16 9.65
N PRO A 186 -15.48 -17.41 10.98
CA PRO A 186 -16.44 -16.77 11.88
C PRO A 186 -16.00 -15.34 12.24
N GLU A 187 -16.97 -14.50 12.58
CA GLU A 187 -16.68 -13.17 13.17
C GLU A 187 -15.95 -13.30 14.52
N PRO A 188 -15.01 -12.37 14.83
CA PRO A 188 -14.30 -12.36 16.09
C PRO A 188 -15.22 -12.27 17.30
N GLU A 189 -14.92 -13.03 18.35
CA GLU A 189 -15.71 -13.02 19.61
C GLU A 189 -15.64 -11.64 20.32
N SER A 190 -14.52 -10.92 20.16
CA SER A 190 -14.37 -9.54 20.64
C SER A 190 -15.47 -8.62 20.09
N TRP A 191 -15.71 -8.69 18.79
CA TRP A 191 -16.75 -7.90 18.13
C TRP A 191 -18.16 -8.32 18.54
N LYS A 192 -18.44 -9.63 18.59
CA LYS A 192 -19.76 -10.14 19.02
C LYS A 192 -20.13 -9.64 20.41
N LYS A 193 -19.20 -9.71 21.36
CA LYS A 193 -19.39 -9.21 22.72
C LYS A 193 -19.57 -7.70 22.78
N ALA A 194 -18.74 -6.94 22.07
CA ALA A 194 -18.87 -5.49 22.03
C ALA A 194 -20.23 -5.05 21.47
N ARG A 195 -20.77 -5.81 20.50
CA ARG A 195 -22.10 -5.56 19.93
C ARG A 195 -23.22 -5.89 20.93
N GLN A 196 -23.12 -7.01 21.67
CA GLN A 196 -24.08 -7.38 22.70
C GLN A 196 -24.14 -6.33 23.81
N LEU A 197 -22.96 -5.86 24.30
CA LEU A 197 -22.88 -4.82 25.30
C LEU A 197 -23.52 -3.50 24.87
N LYS A 198 -23.35 -3.12 23.58
CA LYS A 198 -24.01 -1.92 23.02
C LYS A 198 -25.54 -2.04 22.95
N VAL A 199 -26.06 -3.24 22.77
CA VAL A 199 -27.53 -3.49 22.77
C VAL A 199 -28.11 -3.47 24.18
N ILE A 200 -27.34 -3.93 25.18
CA ILE A 200 -27.77 -3.98 26.57
C ILE A 200 -27.64 -2.62 27.25
N ALA A 201 -26.65 -1.80 26.86
CA ALA A 201 -26.48 -0.45 27.40
C ALA A 201 -27.51 0.50 26.78
N THR A 202 -28.73 0.46 27.27
CA THR A 202 -29.78 1.46 27.00
C THR A 202 -29.31 2.83 27.49
N PRO A 203 -29.56 3.94 26.75
CA PRO A 203 -28.89 5.23 26.97
C PRO A 203 -29.39 6.06 28.17
N GLN A 204 -29.89 5.49 29.22
CA GLN A 204 -30.52 6.29 30.29
C GLN A 204 -29.56 6.94 31.30
N ASN A 205 -28.26 6.53 31.37
CA ASN A 205 -27.34 7.12 32.36
C ASN A 205 -25.86 7.18 31.92
N ALA A 206 -25.56 7.11 30.66
CA ALA A 206 -24.18 7.32 30.21
C ALA A 206 -23.94 8.83 30.02
N GLN A 207 -23.36 9.47 31.02
CA GLN A 207 -22.73 10.77 30.81
C GLN A 207 -21.74 10.61 29.64
N PRO A 208 -21.80 11.47 28.60
CA PRO A 208 -20.85 11.42 27.50
C PRO A 208 -19.46 11.73 28.08
N VAL A 209 -18.64 10.70 28.25
CA VAL A 209 -17.21 10.91 28.48
C VAL A 209 -16.74 11.74 27.30
N LYS A 210 -16.46 13.03 27.52
CA LYS A 210 -15.81 13.90 26.52
C LYS A 210 -14.47 13.25 26.16
N ARG A 211 -14.47 12.38 25.15
CA ARG A 211 -13.23 11.88 24.55
C ARG A 211 -12.56 13.10 23.92
N GLN A 212 -11.56 13.61 24.60
CA GLN A 212 -10.70 14.63 24.00
C GLN A 212 -10.11 14.04 22.71
N ASN A 213 -10.05 14.85 21.67
CA ASN A 213 -9.47 14.40 20.39
C ASN A 213 -7.97 14.10 20.62
N PRO A 214 -7.53 12.84 20.46
CA PRO A 214 -6.16 12.45 20.79
C PRO A 214 -5.11 13.22 19.97
N TYR A 215 -5.46 13.65 18.77
CA TYR A 215 -4.55 14.46 17.95
C TYR A 215 -4.34 15.85 18.52
N TRP A 216 -5.37 16.42 19.15
CA TRP A 216 -5.26 17.71 19.81
C TRP A 216 -4.38 17.64 21.06
N GLU A 217 -4.43 16.53 21.79
CA GLU A 217 -3.54 16.29 22.94
C GLU A 217 -2.08 16.12 22.51
N ILE A 218 -1.84 15.39 21.40
CA ILE A 218 -0.49 15.22 20.83
C ILE A 218 0.07 16.57 20.42
N LEU A 219 -0.71 17.43 19.75
CA LEU A 219 -0.27 18.72 19.23
C LEU A 219 -0.05 19.79 20.34
N LYS A 220 -0.71 19.65 21.48
CA LYS A 220 -0.50 20.55 22.64
C LYS A 220 0.87 20.35 23.28
N ASP A 221 1.39 19.14 23.30
CA ASP A 221 2.74 18.88 23.80
C ASP A 221 3.76 19.23 22.73
N LYS A 222 4.57 20.28 22.98
CA LYS A 222 5.54 20.79 22.02
C LYS A 222 6.50 19.70 21.51
N LYS A 223 6.94 18.79 22.36
CA LYS A 223 7.86 17.70 21.97
C LYS A 223 7.17 16.66 21.09
N HIS A 224 6.03 16.14 21.54
CA HIS A 224 5.30 15.09 20.83
C HIS A 224 4.62 15.67 19.57
N GLY A 225 4.15 16.90 19.60
CA GLY A 225 3.57 17.59 18.44
C GLY A 225 4.61 17.82 17.33
N THR A 226 5.81 18.30 17.69
CA THR A 226 6.90 18.43 16.70
C THR A 226 7.26 17.07 16.10
N MET A 227 7.43 16.02 16.94
CA MET A 227 7.71 14.68 16.49
C MET A 227 6.62 14.14 15.54
N PHE A 228 5.36 14.40 15.87
CA PHE A 228 4.21 14.00 15.05
C PHE A 228 4.24 14.66 13.67
N VAL A 229 4.49 15.96 13.60
CA VAL A 229 4.61 16.69 12.32
C VAL A 229 5.79 16.19 11.50
N LEU A 230 6.96 15.96 12.11
CA LEU A 230 8.13 15.41 11.43
C LEU A 230 7.84 14.04 10.83
N TRP A 231 7.11 13.19 11.54
CA TRP A 231 6.70 11.89 11.02
C TRP A 231 5.64 11.98 9.92
N ILE A 232 4.69 12.93 9.98
CA ILE A 232 3.76 13.20 8.87
C ILE A 232 4.53 13.55 7.61
N LEU A 233 5.51 14.45 7.71
CA LEU A 233 6.30 14.90 6.56
C LEU A 233 7.19 13.77 6.03
N SER A 234 7.91 13.05 6.89
CA SER A 234 8.79 11.94 6.49
C SER A 234 8.00 10.80 5.86
N THR A 235 6.94 10.32 6.52
CA THR A 235 6.09 9.24 5.99
C THR A 235 5.32 9.67 4.74
N GLY A 236 4.89 10.94 4.69
CA GLY A 236 4.24 11.52 3.52
C GLY A 236 5.17 11.53 2.31
N ALA A 237 6.41 11.97 2.49
CA ALA A 237 7.44 11.94 1.46
C ALA A 237 7.77 10.50 1.03
N LEU A 238 7.86 9.55 1.98
CA LEU A 238 8.05 8.13 1.69
C LEU A 238 6.95 7.57 0.80
N GLN A 239 5.69 7.82 1.15
CA GLN A 239 4.55 7.31 0.41
C GLN A 239 4.37 8.02 -0.93
N PHE A 240 4.67 9.32 -1.00
CA PHE A 240 4.69 10.08 -2.24
C PHE A 240 5.70 9.46 -3.23
N GLY A 241 6.94 9.22 -2.79
CA GLY A 241 7.96 8.54 -3.58
C GLY A 241 7.52 7.13 -4.01
N TYR A 242 6.96 6.34 -3.08
CA TYR A 242 6.54 4.97 -3.35
C TYR A 242 5.49 4.87 -4.44
N TYR A 243 4.37 5.56 -4.27
CA TYR A 243 3.26 5.44 -5.21
C TYR A 243 3.56 6.09 -6.56
N GLY A 244 4.41 7.13 -6.60
CA GLY A 244 4.91 7.67 -7.85
C GLY A 244 5.74 6.63 -8.60
N VAL A 245 6.78 6.11 -7.98
CA VAL A 245 7.67 5.11 -8.60
C VAL A 245 6.89 3.85 -8.97
N SER A 246 6.12 3.25 -8.06
CA SER A 246 5.43 1.98 -8.34
C SER A 246 4.38 2.08 -9.45
N ASN A 247 3.74 3.24 -9.62
CA ASN A 247 2.79 3.45 -10.72
C ASN A 247 3.46 3.69 -12.08
N TRP A 248 4.63 4.33 -12.11
CA TRP A 248 5.23 4.79 -13.37
C TRP A 248 6.50 4.06 -13.78
N LEU A 249 7.13 3.30 -12.89
CA LEU A 249 8.36 2.59 -13.20
C LEU A 249 8.22 1.58 -14.35
N PRO A 250 7.13 0.77 -14.44
CA PRO A 250 6.92 -0.08 -15.61
C PRO A 250 6.82 0.73 -16.90
N ALA A 251 6.03 1.80 -16.91
CA ALA A 251 5.87 2.67 -18.06
C ALA A 251 7.18 3.38 -18.45
N TYR A 252 8.02 3.75 -17.48
CA TYR A 252 9.34 4.32 -17.72
C TYR A 252 10.25 3.32 -18.46
N LEU A 253 10.31 2.07 -17.98
CA LEU A 253 11.13 1.03 -18.60
C LEU A 253 10.66 0.72 -20.04
N GLU A 254 9.35 0.71 -20.25
CA GLU A 254 8.76 0.39 -21.55
C GLU A 254 8.81 1.57 -22.52
N SER A 255 8.32 2.75 -22.11
CA SER A 255 8.13 3.91 -23.00
C SER A 255 9.38 4.75 -23.16
N ASP A 256 10.10 5.07 -22.04
CA ASP A 256 11.28 5.95 -22.10
C ASP A 256 12.55 5.16 -22.51
N LEU A 257 12.70 3.91 -22.03
CA LEU A 257 13.86 3.09 -22.34
C LEU A 257 13.66 2.11 -23.51
N GLY A 258 12.43 1.97 -24.03
CA GLY A 258 12.12 1.09 -25.14
C GLY A 258 12.28 -0.41 -24.85
N ILE A 259 12.23 -0.80 -23.57
CA ILE A 259 12.38 -2.20 -23.15
C ILE A 259 11.10 -2.96 -23.49
N LYS A 260 11.24 -4.12 -24.13
CA LYS A 260 10.10 -4.97 -24.46
C LYS A 260 9.33 -5.35 -23.19
N PHE A 261 8.01 -5.38 -23.29
CA PHE A 261 7.12 -5.61 -22.13
C PHE A 261 7.49 -6.87 -21.31
N LYS A 262 7.82 -7.98 -22.00
CA LYS A 262 8.21 -9.24 -21.34
C LYS A 262 9.51 -9.10 -20.53
N GLU A 263 10.49 -8.39 -21.07
CA GLU A 263 11.76 -8.12 -20.39
C GLU A 263 11.56 -7.17 -19.21
N MET A 264 10.77 -6.11 -19.38
CA MET A 264 10.38 -5.18 -18.32
C MET A 264 9.72 -5.93 -17.17
N ALA A 265 8.76 -6.81 -17.46
CA ALA A 265 8.09 -7.62 -16.45
C ALA A 265 9.08 -8.50 -15.67
N MET A 266 10.05 -9.13 -16.34
CA MET A 266 11.10 -9.92 -15.67
C MET A 266 12.01 -9.07 -14.78
N TYR A 267 12.35 -7.84 -15.19
CA TYR A 267 13.13 -6.92 -14.36
C TYR A 267 12.36 -6.50 -13.11
N MET A 268 11.07 -6.24 -13.26
CA MET A 268 10.18 -5.94 -12.14
C MET A 268 10.04 -7.12 -11.16
N VAL A 269 9.92 -8.34 -11.67
CA VAL A 269 9.91 -9.57 -10.84
C VAL A 269 11.20 -9.67 -10.02
N GLY A 270 12.36 -9.51 -10.68
CA GLY A 270 13.65 -9.49 -9.99
C GLY A 270 13.71 -8.41 -8.90
N THR A 271 13.24 -7.20 -9.22
CA THR A 271 13.17 -6.08 -8.27
C THR A 271 12.32 -6.41 -7.04
N PHE A 272 11.12 -7.00 -7.22
CA PHE A 272 10.25 -7.39 -6.10
C PHE A 272 10.86 -8.50 -5.25
N LEU A 273 11.49 -9.50 -5.86
CA LEU A 273 12.18 -10.57 -5.13
C LEU A 273 13.31 -10.00 -4.26
N ILE A 274 14.19 -9.20 -4.83
CA ILE A 274 15.29 -8.58 -4.08
C ILE A 274 14.74 -7.65 -2.98
N MET A 275 13.67 -6.90 -3.26
CA MET A 275 13.00 -6.07 -2.26
C MET A 275 12.51 -6.87 -1.05
N MET A 276 12.01 -8.09 -1.25
CA MET A 276 11.57 -8.96 -0.16
C MET A 276 12.75 -9.40 0.73
N PHE A 277 13.86 -9.83 0.12
CA PHE A 277 15.08 -10.16 0.85
C PHE A 277 15.67 -8.95 1.58
N ALA A 278 15.68 -7.79 0.92
CA ALA A 278 16.16 -6.54 1.51
C ALA A 278 15.38 -6.15 2.78
N LYS A 279 14.06 -6.34 2.79
CA LYS A 279 13.23 -6.09 3.99
C LYS A 279 13.64 -6.95 5.18
N ILE A 280 13.93 -8.23 4.95
CA ILE A 280 14.36 -9.15 6.01
C ILE A 280 15.74 -8.74 6.55
N ILE A 281 16.69 -8.51 5.65
CA ILE A 281 18.05 -8.09 5.96
C ILE A 281 18.05 -6.76 6.72
N ALA A 282 17.26 -5.79 6.26
CA ALA A 282 17.13 -4.48 6.88
C ALA A 282 16.61 -4.58 8.32
N GLY A 283 15.62 -5.44 8.60
CA GLY A 283 15.15 -5.68 9.95
C GLY A 283 16.26 -6.18 10.89
N ILE A 284 17.03 -7.18 10.44
CA ILE A 284 18.14 -7.77 11.21
C ILE A 284 19.26 -6.72 11.46
N ILE A 285 19.60 -5.94 10.44
CA ILE A 285 20.64 -4.92 10.54
C ILE A 285 20.18 -3.77 11.45
N ALA A 286 18.92 -3.37 11.35
CA ALA A 286 18.36 -2.29 12.17
C ALA A 286 18.32 -2.63 13.66
N ASP A 287 18.19 -3.91 14.01
CA ASP A 287 18.31 -4.35 15.40
C ASP A 287 19.71 -4.20 15.97
N LYS A 288 20.76 -4.17 15.12
CA LYS A 288 22.17 -4.05 15.52
C LYS A 288 22.72 -2.63 15.39
N LEU A 289 22.39 -1.92 14.32
CA LEU A 289 22.95 -0.60 13.99
C LEU A 289 22.02 0.57 14.35
N GLY A 290 20.81 0.27 14.85
CA GLY A 290 19.77 1.28 15.11
C GLY A 290 18.85 1.55 13.91
N ARG A 291 17.62 1.95 14.21
CA ARG A 291 16.56 2.18 13.19
C ARG A 291 16.89 3.35 12.28
N ARG A 292 17.41 4.42 12.87
CA ARG A 292 17.73 5.69 12.21
C ARG A 292 18.75 5.52 11.09
N ALA A 293 19.87 4.85 11.37
CA ALA A 293 20.94 4.65 10.40
C ALA A 293 20.47 3.83 9.19
N VAL A 294 19.75 2.71 9.44
CA VAL A 294 19.27 1.82 8.38
C VAL A 294 18.15 2.47 7.57
N PHE A 295 17.25 3.22 8.22
CA PHE A 295 16.22 3.97 7.53
C PHE A 295 16.80 5.05 6.61
N ALA A 296 17.74 5.85 7.13
CA ALA A 296 18.44 6.87 6.36
C ALA A 296 19.24 6.27 5.19
N PHE A 297 19.94 5.16 5.41
CA PHE A 297 20.66 4.45 4.34
C PHE A 297 19.71 4.01 3.21
N GLY A 298 18.57 3.40 3.55
CA GLY A 298 17.61 2.95 2.55
C GLY A 298 16.96 4.10 1.79
N THR A 299 16.52 5.15 2.49
CA THR A 299 15.85 6.30 1.86
C THR A 299 16.79 7.16 1.04
N ILE A 300 17.90 7.59 1.61
CA ILE A 300 18.90 8.42 0.92
C ILE A 300 19.58 7.61 -0.19
N GLY A 301 19.88 6.32 0.06
CA GLY A 301 20.38 5.42 -0.98
C GLY A 301 19.43 5.30 -2.16
N THR A 302 18.14 5.13 -1.93
CA THR A 302 17.11 5.14 -2.99
C THR A 302 17.09 6.48 -3.74
N ALA A 303 17.14 7.59 -2.99
CA ALA A 303 17.15 8.92 -3.59
C ALA A 303 18.33 9.16 -4.52
N LEU A 304 19.52 8.75 -4.11
CA LEU A 304 20.74 8.91 -4.91
C LEU A 304 20.81 7.90 -6.07
N PHE A 305 20.14 6.77 -5.96
CA PHE A 305 20.19 5.72 -6.97
C PHE A 305 19.17 5.90 -8.10
N ILE A 306 18.03 6.56 -7.87
CA ILE A 306 17.07 6.88 -8.95
C ILE A 306 17.74 7.69 -10.08
N PRO A 307 18.53 8.75 -9.83
CA PRO A 307 19.29 9.43 -10.87
C PRO A 307 20.24 8.50 -11.65
N VAL A 308 20.84 7.51 -11.01
CA VAL A 308 21.69 6.52 -11.70
C VAL A 308 20.86 5.71 -12.70
N ILE A 309 19.66 5.29 -12.33
CA ILE A 309 18.73 4.60 -13.25
C ILE A 309 18.33 5.54 -14.39
N VAL A 310 18.08 6.83 -14.14
CA VAL A 310 17.59 7.75 -15.15
C VAL A 310 18.69 8.15 -16.15
N TYR A 311 19.92 8.37 -15.69
CA TYR A 311 20.98 8.93 -16.53
C TYR A 311 22.06 7.94 -16.98
N LEU A 312 22.27 6.84 -16.23
CA LEU A 312 23.36 5.90 -16.49
C LEU A 312 22.87 4.50 -16.91
N ASN A 313 21.59 4.39 -17.29
CA ASN A 313 21.06 3.14 -17.81
C ASN A 313 21.62 2.82 -19.21
N THR A 314 21.83 1.53 -19.43
CA THR A 314 22.18 0.95 -20.75
C THR A 314 21.46 -0.40 -20.86
N PRO A 315 21.25 -0.93 -22.08
CA PRO A 315 20.67 -2.27 -22.23
C PRO A 315 21.43 -3.38 -21.48
N ALA A 316 22.74 -3.19 -21.29
CA ALA A 316 23.59 -4.17 -20.60
C ALA A 316 23.49 -4.11 -19.07
N ASN A 317 23.22 -2.94 -18.50
CA ASN A 317 23.28 -2.75 -17.05
C ASN A 317 21.90 -2.60 -16.36
N ILE A 318 20.83 -2.33 -17.12
CA ILE A 318 19.52 -2.00 -16.57
C ILE A 318 18.98 -3.08 -15.62
N LEU A 319 19.18 -4.36 -15.91
CA LEU A 319 18.80 -5.46 -15.02
C LEU A 319 19.49 -5.31 -13.65
N TRP A 320 20.78 -5.09 -13.63
CA TRP A 320 21.55 -4.95 -12.38
C TRP A 320 21.16 -3.70 -11.62
N LEU A 321 20.90 -2.60 -12.33
CA LEU A 321 20.39 -1.37 -11.72
C LEU A 321 19.02 -1.62 -11.06
N MET A 322 18.12 -2.34 -11.71
CA MET A 322 16.81 -2.66 -11.17
C MET A 322 16.88 -3.58 -9.94
N LEU A 323 17.79 -4.57 -9.94
CA LEU A 323 18.00 -5.44 -8.77
C LEU A 323 18.55 -4.64 -7.58
N PHE A 324 19.56 -3.81 -7.80
CA PHE A 324 20.13 -2.99 -6.72
C PHE A 324 19.14 -1.91 -6.25
N PHE A 325 18.37 -1.33 -7.15
CA PHE A 325 17.26 -0.45 -6.79
C PHE A 325 16.26 -1.16 -5.88
N GLY A 326 15.84 -2.39 -6.21
CA GLY A 326 14.94 -3.18 -5.38
C GLY A 326 15.47 -3.40 -3.97
N PHE A 327 16.79 -3.60 -3.82
CA PHE A 327 17.44 -3.72 -2.52
C PHE A 327 17.28 -2.43 -1.69
N LEU A 328 17.68 -1.30 -2.23
CA LEU A 328 17.57 0.00 -1.52
C LEU A 328 16.11 0.38 -1.25
N TYR A 329 15.26 0.21 -2.26
CA TYR A 329 13.85 0.56 -2.23
C TYR A 329 13.04 -0.21 -1.17
N GLY A 330 13.44 -1.46 -0.87
CA GLY A 330 12.76 -2.30 0.13
C GLY A 330 13.04 -1.90 1.58
N ILE A 331 14.22 -1.37 1.86
CA ILE A 331 14.71 -1.10 3.23
C ILE A 331 13.77 -0.17 4.04
N PRO A 332 13.36 1.00 3.53
CA PRO A 332 12.55 1.94 4.31
C PRO A 332 11.22 1.35 4.78
N TYR A 333 10.60 0.50 3.96
CA TYR A 333 9.29 -0.10 4.26
C TYR A 333 9.34 -1.19 5.32
N ALA A 334 10.52 -1.78 5.56
CA ALA A 334 10.72 -2.69 6.67
C ALA A 334 10.82 -1.95 8.01
N ILE A 335 11.41 -0.77 8.01
CA ILE A 335 11.82 -0.05 9.22
C ILE A 335 10.83 1.04 9.64
N ASN A 336 10.12 1.67 8.68
CA ASN A 336 9.29 2.85 8.92
C ASN A 336 8.30 2.69 10.08
N ALA A 337 7.53 1.59 10.09
CA ALA A 337 6.51 1.37 11.12
C ALA A 337 7.13 1.19 12.52
N THR A 338 8.22 0.43 12.63
CA THR A 338 8.90 0.17 13.89
C THR A 338 9.55 1.44 14.43
N TYR A 339 10.29 2.15 13.59
CA TYR A 339 10.98 3.38 13.98
C TYR A 339 9.99 4.47 14.42
N MET A 340 8.91 4.66 13.67
CA MET A 340 7.84 5.58 14.07
C MET A 340 7.18 5.16 15.39
N THR A 341 6.96 3.86 15.60
CA THR A 341 6.35 3.32 16.82
C THR A 341 7.23 3.55 18.04
N GLU A 342 8.54 3.40 17.92
CA GLU A 342 9.52 3.63 18.98
C GLU A 342 9.69 5.12 19.34
N SER A 343 9.35 6.02 18.41
CA SER A 343 9.44 7.48 18.61
C SER A 343 8.36 8.04 19.56
N PHE A 344 7.31 7.27 19.89
CA PHE A 344 6.20 7.76 20.72
C PHE A 344 5.97 6.91 21.98
N PRO A 345 5.64 7.56 23.12
CA PRO A 345 5.29 6.84 24.35
C PRO A 345 4.01 6.03 24.16
N THR A 346 3.90 4.93 24.91
CA THR A 346 2.82 3.94 24.77
C THR A 346 1.41 4.55 24.87
N SER A 347 1.25 5.61 25.66
CA SER A 347 -0.06 6.27 25.89
C SER A 347 -0.67 6.91 24.64
N ILE A 348 0.15 7.47 23.75
CA ILE A 348 -0.29 8.18 22.53
C ILE A 348 0.12 7.47 21.24
N ARG A 349 0.90 6.39 21.34
CA ARG A 349 1.55 5.68 20.22
C ARG A 349 0.58 5.33 19.09
N GLY A 350 -0.54 4.71 19.43
CA GLY A 350 -1.52 4.28 18.42
C GLY A 350 -2.08 5.43 17.60
N SER A 351 -2.47 6.51 18.26
CA SER A 351 -3.00 7.71 17.58
C SER A 351 -1.92 8.46 16.80
N ALA A 352 -0.70 8.58 17.36
CA ALA A 352 0.40 9.26 16.70
C ALA A 352 0.87 8.53 15.46
N VAL A 353 1.12 7.22 15.55
CA VAL A 353 1.58 6.39 14.41
C VAL A 353 0.50 6.30 13.33
N GLY A 354 -0.74 5.96 13.73
CA GLY A 354 -1.86 5.87 12.79
C GLY A 354 -2.18 7.21 12.12
N GLY A 355 -2.15 8.29 12.89
CA GLY A 355 -2.38 9.64 12.36
C GLY A 355 -1.28 10.08 11.40
N ALA A 356 -0.01 9.98 11.81
CA ALA A 356 1.11 10.36 10.95
C ALA A 356 1.12 9.58 9.62
N TYR A 357 0.90 8.27 9.70
CA TYR A 357 0.84 7.41 8.51
C TYR A 357 -0.30 7.80 7.55
N ASN A 358 -1.53 7.97 8.08
CA ASN A 358 -2.69 8.24 7.23
C ASN A 358 -2.72 9.68 6.70
N ILE A 359 -2.33 10.67 7.52
CA ILE A 359 -2.21 12.06 7.04
C ILE A 359 -1.11 12.14 5.97
N GLY A 360 0.05 11.51 6.21
CA GLY A 360 1.13 11.42 5.23
C GLY A 360 0.67 10.77 3.92
N LYS A 361 -0.16 9.73 3.98
CA LYS A 361 -0.69 9.05 2.79
C LYS A 361 -1.49 9.98 1.86
N VAL A 362 -2.14 11.01 2.38
CA VAL A 362 -2.88 11.98 1.55
C VAL A 362 -1.96 12.64 0.52
N LEU A 363 -0.70 12.92 0.87
CA LEU A 363 0.26 13.49 -0.06
C LEU A 363 0.54 12.58 -1.25
N SER A 364 0.47 11.27 -1.07
CA SER A 364 0.73 10.30 -2.14
C SER A 364 -0.29 10.35 -3.28
N ILE A 365 -1.48 10.90 -3.04
CA ILE A 365 -2.52 11.06 -4.08
C ILE A 365 -1.99 11.92 -5.23
N PHE A 366 -1.13 12.88 -4.96
CA PHE A 366 -0.58 13.78 -5.98
C PHE A 366 0.63 13.19 -6.72
N SER A 367 1.25 12.12 -6.23
CA SER A 367 2.51 11.62 -6.82
C SER A 367 2.37 11.06 -8.23
N PRO A 368 1.36 10.24 -8.60
CA PRO A 368 1.20 9.78 -9.97
C PRO A 368 0.87 10.93 -10.94
N LEU A 369 0.09 11.92 -10.47
CA LEU A 369 -0.26 13.11 -11.24
C LEU A 369 0.98 13.97 -11.51
N THR A 370 1.87 14.13 -10.54
CA THR A 370 3.13 14.87 -10.69
C THR A 370 4.00 14.25 -11.78
N ILE A 371 4.18 12.93 -11.79
CA ILE A 371 4.94 12.26 -12.85
C ILE A 371 4.22 12.40 -14.18
N GLY A 372 2.89 12.22 -14.20
CA GLY A 372 2.09 12.38 -15.41
C GLY A 372 2.21 13.76 -16.05
N TYR A 373 2.20 14.81 -15.24
CA TYR A 373 2.42 16.19 -15.71
C TYR A 373 3.83 16.36 -16.29
N LEU A 374 4.85 15.89 -15.57
CA LEU A 374 6.24 16.00 -16.03
C LEU A 374 6.52 15.16 -17.28
N SER A 375 5.88 14.00 -17.42
CA SER A 375 6.00 13.15 -18.60
C SER A 375 5.44 13.81 -19.87
N GLN A 376 4.48 14.71 -19.73
CA GLN A 376 3.89 15.45 -20.86
C GLN A 376 4.80 16.58 -21.35
N HIS A 377 5.63 17.15 -20.47
CA HIS A 377 6.50 18.29 -20.76
C HIS A 377 7.99 17.89 -20.89
N GLY A 378 8.29 16.60 -20.79
CA GLY A 378 9.66 16.10 -20.85
C GLY A 378 9.69 14.58 -20.93
N SER A 379 10.03 13.92 -19.82
CA SER A 379 10.10 12.45 -19.74
C SER A 379 9.52 11.94 -18.42
N ILE A 380 9.18 10.63 -18.37
CA ILE A 380 8.83 9.96 -17.11
C ILE A 380 10.02 10.01 -16.15
N GLY A 381 11.24 9.92 -16.67
CA GLY A 381 12.48 10.03 -15.90
C GLY A 381 12.57 11.30 -15.07
N LEU A 382 12.14 12.47 -15.58
CA LEU A 382 12.07 13.71 -14.80
C LEU A 382 11.12 13.57 -13.59
N GLY A 383 9.99 12.90 -13.78
CA GLY A 383 9.07 12.61 -12.70
C GLY A 383 9.69 11.70 -11.63
N LEU A 384 10.46 10.69 -12.04
CA LEU A 384 11.19 9.82 -11.10
C LEU A 384 12.24 10.60 -10.29
N LEU A 385 12.90 11.61 -10.87
CA LEU A 385 13.83 12.48 -10.13
C LEU A 385 13.13 13.30 -9.03
N VAL A 386 11.89 13.73 -9.25
CA VAL A 386 11.09 14.36 -8.18
C VAL A 386 10.79 13.36 -7.05
N MET A 387 10.53 12.10 -7.39
CA MET A 387 10.37 11.04 -6.38
C MET A 387 11.68 10.78 -5.61
N ALA A 388 12.82 10.88 -6.27
CA ALA A 388 14.14 10.85 -5.61
C ALA A 388 14.26 11.97 -4.57
N GLY A 389 13.85 13.19 -4.89
CA GLY A 389 13.78 14.31 -3.95
C GLY A 389 12.89 14.00 -2.73
N ALA A 390 11.75 13.37 -2.94
CA ALA A 390 10.88 12.94 -1.84
C ALA A 390 11.55 11.89 -0.94
N TYR A 391 12.24 10.89 -1.50
CA TYR A 391 13.03 9.92 -0.73
C TYR A 391 14.15 10.58 0.06
N PHE A 392 14.81 11.58 -0.52
CA PHE A 392 15.85 12.35 0.17
C PHE A 392 15.29 13.09 1.38
N ILE A 393 14.18 13.84 1.20
CA ILE A 393 13.49 14.54 2.29
C ILE A 393 13.06 13.54 3.37
N CYS A 394 12.49 12.39 2.97
CA CYS A 394 12.08 11.34 3.88
C CYS A 394 13.22 10.86 4.79
N GLY A 395 14.42 10.68 4.26
CA GLY A 395 15.58 10.21 5.02
C GLY A 395 16.24 11.28 5.88
N VAL A 396 16.34 12.50 5.35
CA VAL A 396 17.00 13.63 6.04
C VAL A 396 16.22 14.05 7.29
N ILE A 397 14.88 14.07 7.25
CA ILE A 397 14.06 14.47 8.39
C ILE A 397 14.35 13.62 9.64
N PRO A 398 14.25 12.28 9.62
CA PRO A 398 14.58 11.48 10.80
C PRO A 398 16.06 11.53 11.13
N LEU A 399 16.93 11.56 10.12
CA LEU A 399 18.37 11.61 10.33
C LEU A 399 18.82 12.83 11.13
N LEU A 400 18.21 13.98 10.92
CA LEU A 400 18.63 15.22 11.59
C LEU A 400 17.81 15.52 12.86
N PHE A 401 16.53 15.19 12.88
CA PHE A 401 15.59 15.68 13.89
C PHE A 401 14.99 14.61 14.79
N ILE A 402 15.05 13.32 14.41
CA ILE A 402 14.50 12.23 15.21
C ILE A 402 15.66 11.39 15.74
N LYS A 403 15.85 11.44 17.05
CA LYS A 403 16.86 10.60 17.73
C LYS A 403 16.30 9.22 18.02
N ASP A 404 17.15 8.20 17.99
CA ASP A 404 16.85 6.84 18.45
C ASP A 404 16.49 6.84 19.93
#